data_afb8eb766bb7828ab405aebfc737c63f
#
_entry.id   afb8eb766bb7828ab405aebfc737c63f
#
_cell.length_a   1.000
_cell.length_b   1.000
_cell.length_c   1.000
_cell.angle_alpha   90.00
_cell.angle_beta   90.00
_cell.angle_gamma   90.00
#
_symmetry.space_group_name_H-M   'P 1'
#
loop_
_entity.id
_entity.type
_entity.pdbx_description
1 polymer ?
#
loop_
_entity_poly.entity_id
_entity_poly.type
_entity_poly.pdbx_seq_one_letter_code
_entity_poly.pdbx_strand_id
1 'polypeptide(L)'
;LPLSRNITTFGHSIKEHYQSMKIIHLGDGNSILNQYVAELRDVNVQTDSMRFRRNIERIGEIMAYEISKQFVYSCKKVQSPLGMAPMNLPDNRVVISTILRAGLPFHQGFLNYLDKAENAFVSAYRKYKDRLNFDIHIEYIASPSLENKTLIITDPMLATGSSMELAYKALLTKGMPSEIHIASIIASKPALNYLQDKLPENATLWIAALDDSLNDHSYIVPGLGDAGDLAFGEKEDE
;
A
#
# COMPACT_ATOMS: atom_id res chain seq x y z
N LEU A 1 25.94 -48.00 46.99
CA LEU A 1 25.02 -47.83 45.86
C LEU A 1 24.50 -46.38 45.87
N PRO A 2 24.86 -45.52 44.87
CA PRO A 2 24.29 -44.18 44.80
C PRO A 2 23.12 -44.15 43.83
N LEU A 3 22.05 -43.48 44.25
CA LEU A 3 20.86 -43.20 43.53
C LEU A 3 21.14 -42.09 42.49
N SER A 4 21.00 -42.40 41.22
CA SER A 4 21.02 -41.43 40.11
C SER A 4 19.69 -40.66 40.08
N ARG A 5 19.76 -39.34 40.25
CA ARG A 5 18.64 -38.43 39.99
C ARG A 5 18.64 -38.08 38.52
N ASN A 6 17.61 -38.55 37.79
CA ASN A 6 17.29 -38.09 36.46
C ASN A 6 16.67 -36.70 36.55
N ILE A 7 17.35 -35.65 36.07
CA ILE A 7 16.82 -34.32 35.84
C ILE A 7 16.30 -34.28 34.42
N THR A 8 14.97 -34.38 34.27
CA THR A 8 14.29 -34.19 33.00
C THR A 8 14.11 -32.69 32.79
N THR A 9 14.97 -32.07 31.98
CA THR A 9 14.81 -30.70 31.53
C THR A 9 13.67 -30.65 30.50
N PHE A 10 12.50 -30.17 30.89
CA PHE A 10 11.43 -29.78 29.97
C PHE A 10 11.86 -28.47 29.28
N GLY A 11 12.49 -28.57 28.12
CA GLY A 11 12.67 -27.46 27.20
C GLY A 11 11.33 -27.11 26.54
N HIS A 12 10.59 -26.16 27.12
CA HIS A 12 9.50 -25.52 26.40
C HIS A 12 10.13 -24.60 25.34
N SER A 13 10.16 -25.09 24.12
CA SER A 13 10.38 -24.23 22.94
C SER A 13 9.14 -23.35 22.80
N ILE A 14 9.22 -22.12 23.30
CA ILE A 14 8.29 -21.06 22.97
C ILE A 14 8.57 -20.76 21.50
N LYS A 15 7.83 -21.37 20.59
CA LYS A 15 7.69 -20.86 19.23
C LYS A 15 6.89 -19.56 19.37
N GLU A 16 7.60 -18.44 19.42
CA GLU A 16 6.98 -17.14 19.15
C GLU A 16 6.35 -17.26 17.75
N HIS A 17 5.03 -17.31 17.71
CA HIS A 17 4.28 -17.13 16.48
C HIS A 17 4.43 -15.64 16.15
N TYR A 18 5.46 -15.29 15.40
CA TYR A 18 5.51 -14.00 14.73
C TYR A 18 4.36 -14.02 13.71
N GLN A 19 3.30 -13.33 14.03
CA GLN A 19 2.18 -13.12 13.13
C GLN A 19 2.68 -12.14 12.07
N SER A 20 2.93 -12.61 10.85
CA SER A 20 3.41 -11.77 9.75
C SER A 20 2.31 -10.81 9.28
N MET A 21 2.69 -9.63 8.79
CA MET A 21 1.80 -8.67 8.14
C MET A 21 0.86 -9.39 7.15
N LYS A 22 -0.44 -9.05 7.20
CA LYS A 22 -1.45 -9.64 6.31
C LYS A 22 -1.26 -9.11 4.89
N ILE A 23 -1.20 -10.02 3.91
CA ILE A 23 -1.13 -9.69 2.48
C ILE A 23 -2.40 -10.16 1.80
N ILE A 24 -3.04 -9.28 1.04
CA ILE A 24 -4.22 -9.57 0.24
C ILE A 24 -3.88 -9.32 -1.23
N HIS A 25 -3.89 -10.39 -2.02
CA HIS A 25 -3.61 -10.35 -3.45
C HIS A 25 -4.93 -10.37 -4.24
N LEU A 26 -5.36 -9.19 -4.68
CA LEU A 26 -6.65 -9.03 -5.39
C LEU A 26 -6.62 -9.63 -6.79
N GLY A 27 -5.43 -9.76 -7.39
CA GLY A 27 -5.25 -10.33 -8.72
C GLY A 27 -5.31 -11.87 -8.78
N ASP A 28 -5.38 -12.57 -7.65
CA ASP A 28 -5.53 -14.04 -7.63
C ASP A 28 -6.89 -14.48 -8.17
N GLY A 29 -7.90 -13.59 -8.09
CA GLY A 29 -9.23 -13.81 -8.64
C GLY A 29 -9.40 -13.18 -10.02
N ASN A 30 -10.28 -13.79 -10.86
CA ASN A 30 -10.66 -13.19 -12.14
C ASN A 30 -11.63 -12.03 -11.93
N SER A 31 -11.22 -10.84 -12.37
CA SER A 31 -12.06 -9.63 -12.34
C SER A 31 -11.61 -8.62 -13.39
N ILE A 32 -12.36 -7.53 -13.54
CA ILE A 32 -11.97 -6.41 -14.43
C ILE A 32 -10.65 -5.75 -14.00
N LEU A 33 -10.21 -5.94 -12.75
CA LEU A 33 -8.92 -5.50 -12.27
C LEU A 33 -7.78 -6.02 -13.14
N ASN A 34 -7.85 -7.30 -13.54
CA ASN A 34 -6.83 -7.96 -14.33
C ASN A 34 -6.64 -7.30 -15.70
N GLN A 35 -7.73 -6.78 -16.30
CA GLN A 35 -7.63 -6.04 -17.56
C GLN A 35 -6.87 -4.73 -17.37
N TYR A 36 -7.16 -3.96 -16.31
CA TYR A 36 -6.47 -2.70 -16.07
C TYR A 36 -4.99 -2.90 -15.75
N VAL A 37 -4.65 -3.94 -14.99
CA VAL A 37 -3.24 -4.33 -14.75
C VAL A 37 -2.55 -4.72 -16.05
N ALA A 38 -3.22 -5.52 -16.91
CA ALA A 38 -2.67 -5.90 -18.21
C ALA A 38 -2.40 -4.67 -19.10
N GLU A 39 -3.32 -3.72 -19.17
CA GLU A 39 -3.14 -2.48 -19.94
C GLU A 39 -2.00 -1.59 -19.41
N LEU A 40 -1.76 -1.58 -18.09
CA LEU A 40 -0.61 -0.89 -17.50
C LEU A 40 0.73 -1.54 -17.88
N ARG A 41 0.74 -2.86 -18.14
CA ARG A 41 1.94 -3.62 -18.51
C ARG A 41 2.20 -3.65 -20.03
N ASP A 42 1.15 -3.52 -20.86
CA ASP A 42 1.26 -3.66 -22.30
C ASP A 42 1.94 -2.43 -22.91
N VAL A 43 3.13 -2.63 -23.48
CA VAL A 43 3.95 -1.58 -24.12
C VAL A 43 3.23 -0.85 -25.26
N ASN A 44 2.21 -1.47 -25.87
CA ASN A 44 1.43 -0.84 -26.94
C ASN A 44 0.29 0.04 -26.40
N VAL A 45 -0.07 -0.10 -25.11
CA VAL A 45 -1.18 0.62 -24.48
C VAL A 45 -0.67 1.66 -23.48
N GLN A 46 0.35 1.34 -22.69
CA GLN A 46 0.86 2.16 -21.58
C GLN A 46 1.45 3.51 -22.03
N THR A 47 1.80 3.67 -23.33
CA THR A 47 2.33 4.92 -23.89
C THR A 47 1.31 6.05 -23.97
N ASP A 48 0.01 5.74 -23.89
CA ASP A 48 -1.06 6.73 -23.70
C ASP A 48 -1.11 7.12 -22.21
N SER A 49 -0.45 8.23 -21.86
CA SER A 49 -0.35 8.70 -20.47
C SER A 49 -1.72 8.99 -19.82
N MET A 50 -2.71 9.43 -20.61
CA MET A 50 -4.06 9.66 -20.08
C MET A 50 -4.72 8.33 -19.70
N ARG A 51 -4.65 7.32 -20.58
CA ARG A 51 -5.17 5.98 -20.33
C ARG A 51 -4.43 5.31 -19.18
N PHE A 52 -3.11 5.48 -19.12
CA PHE A 52 -2.27 4.97 -18.03
C PHE A 52 -2.73 5.51 -16.68
N ARG A 53 -2.85 6.85 -16.53
CA ARG A 53 -3.36 7.47 -15.31
C ARG A 53 -4.78 7.00 -14.97
N ARG A 54 -5.66 6.91 -15.99
CA ARG A 54 -7.05 6.48 -15.76
C ARG A 54 -7.16 5.03 -15.30
N ASN A 55 -6.28 4.14 -15.77
CA ASN A 55 -6.24 2.76 -15.30
C ASN A 55 -5.71 2.66 -13.86
N ILE A 56 -4.69 3.44 -13.51
CA ILE A 56 -4.24 3.56 -12.11
C ILE A 56 -5.39 4.02 -11.21
N GLU A 57 -6.14 5.03 -11.61
CA GLU A 57 -7.29 5.56 -10.88
C GLU A 57 -8.38 4.49 -10.71
N ARG A 58 -8.76 3.77 -11.76
CA ARG A 58 -9.75 2.67 -11.71
C ARG A 58 -9.34 1.55 -10.76
N ILE A 59 -8.05 1.21 -10.73
CA ILE A 59 -7.52 0.23 -9.77
C ILE A 59 -7.63 0.77 -8.36
N GLY A 60 -7.38 2.06 -8.14
CA GLY A 60 -7.57 2.74 -6.86
C GLY A 60 -9.02 2.68 -6.38
N GLU A 61 -9.99 2.90 -7.28
CA GLU A 61 -11.42 2.76 -7.01
C GLU A 61 -11.79 1.35 -6.52
N ILE A 62 -11.30 0.33 -7.21
CA ILE A 62 -11.53 -1.08 -6.85
C ILE A 62 -10.89 -1.39 -5.50
N MET A 63 -9.65 -0.97 -5.26
CA MET A 63 -8.96 -1.22 -3.99
C MET A 63 -9.62 -0.48 -2.82
N ALA A 64 -10.08 0.74 -3.02
CA ALA A 64 -10.82 1.49 -2.01
C ALA A 64 -12.09 0.73 -1.58
N TYR A 65 -12.84 0.16 -2.55
CA TYR A 65 -13.99 -0.68 -2.28
C TYR A 65 -13.60 -1.94 -1.48
N GLU A 66 -12.55 -2.65 -1.89
CA GLU A 66 -12.11 -3.86 -1.20
C GLU A 66 -11.62 -3.57 0.23
N ILE A 67 -10.83 -2.51 0.43
CA ILE A 67 -10.36 -2.09 1.75
C ILE A 67 -11.53 -1.68 2.65
N SER A 68 -12.53 -1.00 2.11
CA SER A 68 -13.70 -0.57 2.89
C SER A 68 -14.44 -1.72 3.56
N LYS A 69 -14.34 -2.95 3.05
CA LYS A 69 -14.93 -4.15 3.67
C LYS A 69 -14.30 -4.53 5.01
N GLN A 70 -13.12 -3.99 5.32
CA GLN A 70 -12.43 -4.17 6.61
C GLN A 70 -12.80 -3.10 7.64
N PHE A 71 -13.50 -2.03 7.24
CA PHE A 71 -13.89 -0.95 8.15
C PHE A 71 -14.87 -1.41 9.21
N VAL A 72 -14.93 -0.66 10.31
CA VAL A 72 -15.93 -0.84 11.35
C VAL A 72 -17.24 -0.21 10.89
N TYR A 73 -18.33 -0.96 10.99
CA TYR A 73 -19.67 -0.51 10.60
C TYR A 73 -20.60 -0.48 11.79
N SER A 74 -21.42 0.58 11.89
CA SER A 74 -22.51 0.68 12.86
C SER A 74 -23.86 0.91 12.16
N CYS A 75 -24.93 0.37 12.77
CA CYS A 75 -26.28 0.57 12.27
C CYS A 75 -26.76 1.99 12.59
N LYS A 76 -27.06 2.79 11.56
CA LYS A 76 -27.60 4.14 11.68
C LYS A 76 -28.98 4.22 11.01
N LYS A 77 -29.89 5.00 11.60
CA LYS A 77 -31.19 5.26 11.00
C LYS A 77 -31.07 6.42 10.02
N VAL A 78 -31.35 6.15 8.76
CA VAL A 78 -31.35 7.15 7.68
C VAL A 78 -32.79 7.50 7.33
N GLN A 79 -33.12 8.80 7.30
CA GLN A 79 -34.44 9.25 6.85
C GLN A 79 -34.52 9.12 5.34
N SER A 80 -35.41 8.24 4.87
CA SER A 80 -35.81 8.15 3.47
C SER A 80 -37.10 8.98 3.24
N PRO A 81 -37.50 9.22 2.01
CA PRO A 81 -38.78 9.94 1.74
C PRO A 81 -40.02 9.27 2.37
N LEU A 82 -39.99 7.97 2.59
CA LEU A 82 -41.14 7.19 3.05
C LEU A 82 -41.00 6.63 4.48
N GLY A 83 -39.84 6.86 5.16
CA GLY A 83 -39.62 6.38 6.53
C GLY A 83 -38.19 6.24 6.93
N MET A 84 -37.97 5.70 8.13
CA MET A 84 -36.61 5.46 8.66
C MET A 84 -36.08 4.13 8.16
N ALA A 85 -34.94 4.15 7.46
CA ALA A 85 -34.22 2.96 6.99
C ALA A 85 -33.00 2.67 7.89
N PRO A 86 -32.87 1.48 8.49
CA PRO A 86 -31.64 1.08 9.16
C PRO A 86 -30.58 0.73 8.12
N MET A 87 -29.41 1.37 8.21
CA MET A 87 -28.28 1.18 7.30
C MET A 87 -27.00 0.98 8.10
N ASN A 88 -26.17 0.00 7.72
CA ASN A 88 -24.83 -0.13 8.24
C ASN A 88 -23.91 0.84 7.49
N LEU A 89 -23.36 1.80 8.21
CA LEU A 89 -22.46 2.82 7.66
C LEU A 89 -21.07 2.73 8.30
N PRO A 90 -20.00 3.04 7.56
CA PRO A 90 -18.65 3.02 8.11
C PRO A 90 -18.48 4.13 9.16
N ASP A 91 -17.76 3.80 10.24
CA ASP A 91 -17.41 4.73 11.32
C ASP A 91 -15.96 5.20 11.24
N ASN A 92 -15.15 4.63 10.33
CA ASN A 92 -13.74 4.95 10.21
C ASN A 92 -13.53 6.41 9.79
N ARG A 93 -12.60 7.07 10.49
CA ARG A 93 -12.01 8.33 10.05
C ARG A 93 -10.78 7.99 9.24
N VAL A 94 -10.80 8.23 7.95
CA VAL A 94 -9.78 7.78 7.01
C VAL A 94 -8.84 8.93 6.64
N VAL A 95 -7.54 8.65 6.62
CA VAL A 95 -6.52 9.49 5.99
C VAL A 95 -5.91 8.68 4.85
N ILE A 96 -5.96 9.21 3.63
CA ILE A 96 -5.30 8.63 2.47
C ILE A 96 -3.99 9.39 2.26
N SER A 97 -2.87 8.67 2.29
CA SER A 97 -1.55 9.19 1.97
C SER A 97 -1.07 8.65 0.64
N THR A 98 -0.37 9.46 -0.14
CA THR A 98 0.24 8.99 -1.38
C THR A 98 1.71 9.39 -1.50
N ILE A 99 2.48 8.53 -2.15
CA ILE A 99 3.88 8.80 -2.51
C ILE A 99 3.89 9.41 -3.92
N LEU A 100 4.42 10.65 -4.02
CA LEU A 100 4.52 11.37 -5.28
C LEU A 100 5.66 10.78 -6.14
N ARG A 101 5.58 10.86 -7.49
CA ARG A 101 4.55 11.44 -8.39
C ARG A 101 3.47 10.44 -8.82
N ALA A 102 3.85 9.17 -9.09
CA ALA A 102 2.99 8.13 -9.67
C ALA A 102 1.75 7.81 -8.82
N GLY A 103 1.81 8.07 -7.50
CA GLY A 103 0.70 7.87 -6.60
C GLY A 103 -0.51 8.79 -6.80
N LEU A 104 -0.38 9.94 -7.50
CA LEU A 104 -1.47 10.91 -7.64
C LEU A 104 -2.75 10.34 -8.26
N PRO A 105 -2.73 9.66 -9.43
CA PRO A 105 -3.94 9.08 -9.98
C PRO A 105 -4.48 7.93 -9.13
N PHE A 106 -3.61 7.19 -8.44
CA PHE A 106 -4.02 6.14 -7.53
C PHE A 106 -4.78 6.71 -6.32
N HIS A 107 -4.26 7.78 -5.73
CA HIS A 107 -4.89 8.55 -4.67
C HIS A 107 -6.26 9.08 -5.10
N GLN A 108 -6.37 9.62 -6.32
CA GLN A 108 -7.65 10.09 -6.86
C GLN A 108 -8.69 8.97 -6.92
N GLY A 109 -8.28 7.75 -7.32
CA GLY A 109 -9.19 6.58 -7.32
C GLY A 109 -9.74 6.27 -5.93
N PHE A 110 -8.91 6.36 -4.89
CA PHE A 110 -9.37 6.20 -3.50
C PHE A 110 -10.34 7.31 -3.09
N LEU A 111 -10.07 8.57 -3.46
CA LEU A 111 -10.95 9.70 -3.15
C LEU A 111 -12.32 9.61 -3.83
N ASN A 112 -12.40 8.99 -5.01
CA ASN A 112 -13.68 8.81 -5.71
C ASN A 112 -14.65 7.94 -4.91
N TYR A 113 -14.16 7.09 -3.99
CA TYR A 113 -14.96 6.22 -3.13
C TYR A 113 -15.00 6.68 -1.67
N LEU A 114 -13.91 7.24 -1.19
CA LEU A 114 -13.75 7.71 0.19
C LEU A 114 -13.70 9.24 0.22
N ASP A 115 -14.74 9.88 -0.31
CA ASP A 115 -14.83 11.33 -0.58
C ASP A 115 -14.66 12.22 0.66
N LYS A 116 -14.87 11.68 1.86
CA LYS A 116 -14.71 12.38 3.15
C LYS A 116 -13.34 12.13 3.79
N ALA A 117 -12.45 11.38 3.15
CA ALA A 117 -11.13 11.12 3.69
C ALA A 117 -10.29 12.40 3.74
N GLU A 118 -9.52 12.54 4.80
CA GLU A 118 -8.45 13.53 4.90
C GLU A 118 -7.25 13.06 4.05
N ASN A 119 -6.42 13.99 3.60
CA ASN A 119 -5.37 13.68 2.64
C ASN A 119 -3.98 14.00 3.17
N ALA A 120 -3.02 13.14 2.86
CA ALA A 120 -1.60 13.34 3.13
C ALA A 120 -0.79 13.10 1.85
N PHE A 121 0.30 13.85 1.71
CA PHE A 121 1.20 13.76 0.56
C PHE A 121 2.64 13.63 1.06
N VAL A 122 3.36 12.65 0.48
CA VAL A 122 4.76 12.39 0.77
C VAL A 122 5.54 12.44 -0.53
N SER A 123 6.58 13.28 -0.58
CA SER A 123 7.56 13.26 -1.66
C SER A 123 8.78 12.48 -1.17
N ALA A 124 9.04 11.36 -1.83
CA ALA A 124 10.22 10.54 -1.62
C ALA A 124 10.99 10.43 -2.93
N TYR A 125 12.27 10.71 -2.92
CA TYR A 125 13.10 10.61 -4.12
C TYR A 125 14.38 9.84 -3.84
N ARG A 126 14.95 9.26 -4.89
CA ARG A 126 16.24 8.57 -4.86
C ARG A 126 17.36 9.59 -5.02
N LYS A 127 18.25 9.69 -4.04
CA LYS A 127 19.48 10.46 -4.16
C LYS A 127 20.62 9.50 -4.45
N TYR A 128 21.12 9.53 -5.66
CA TYR A 128 22.23 8.66 -6.09
C TYR A 128 23.53 9.08 -5.43
N LYS A 129 24.24 8.12 -4.84
CA LYS A 129 25.63 8.29 -4.35
C LYS A 129 26.63 7.95 -5.46
N ASP A 130 26.28 6.96 -6.27
CA ASP A 130 26.98 6.52 -7.47
C ASP A 130 25.98 5.84 -8.44
N ARG A 131 26.45 5.26 -9.55
CA ARG A 131 25.60 4.65 -10.59
C ARG A 131 24.70 3.52 -10.11
N LEU A 132 25.01 2.87 -8.99
CA LEU A 132 24.31 1.69 -8.47
C LEU A 132 23.74 1.88 -7.07
N ASN A 133 24.24 2.84 -6.30
CA ASN A 133 23.86 3.07 -4.92
C ASN A 133 23.10 4.39 -4.77
N PHE A 134 21.95 4.32 -4.11
CA PHE A 134 21.15 5.50 -3.79
C PHE A 134 20.59 5.41 -2.37
N ASP A 135 20.35 6.58 -1.76
CA ASP A 135 19.53 6.72 -0.56
C ASP A 135 18.16 7.27 -0.96
N ILE A 136 17.14 6.92 -0.20
CA ILE A 136 15.81 7.52 -0.37
C ILE A 136 15.65 8.60 0.69
N HIS A 137 15.25 9.79 0.25
CA HIS A 137 15.02 10.94 1.11
C HIS A 137 13.55 11.35 1.05
N ILE A 138 13.00 11.73 2.22
CA ILE A 138 11.72 12.43 2.30
C ILE A 138 12.01 13.93 2.24
N GLU A 139 11.54 14.59 1.20
CA GLU A 139 11.74 16.02 0.99
C GLU A 139 10.54 16.84 1.46
N TYR A 140 9.35 16.26 1.34
CA TYR A 140 8.12 16.95 1.68
C TYR A 140 7.11 15.98 2.31
N ILE A 141 6.48 16.45 3.38
CA ILE A 141 5.34 15.77 4.00
C ILE A 141 4.28 16.82 4.41
N ALA A 142 3.09 16.69 3.87
CA ALA A 142 1.90 17.37 4.38
C ALA A 142 0.89 16.32 4.82
N SER A 143 0.45 16.39 6.07
CA SER A 143 -0.47 15.40 6.63
C SER A 143 -1.30 16.02 7.77
N PRO A 144 -2.58 15.69 7.89
CA PRO A 144 -3.35 15.91 9.10
C PRO A 144 -2.82 15.03 10.23
N SER A 145 -3.38 15.18 11.45
CA SER A 145 -3.13 14.22 12.54
C SER A 145 -3.64 12.83 12.15
N LEU A 146 -2.83 11.80 12.41
CA LEU A 146 -3.19 10.39 12.19
C LEU A 146 -3.77 9.72 13.43
N GLU A 147 -3.81 10.44 14.55
CA GLU A 147 -4.17 9.86 15.85
C GLU A 147 -5.56 9.22 15.79
N ASN A 148 -5.62 7.91 16.12
CA ASN A 148 -6.85 7.09 16.15
C ASN A 148 -7.64 7.09 14.82
N LYS A 149 -6.95 7.21 13.67
CA LYS A 149 -7.57 7.15 12.34
C LYS A 149 -7.09 5.90 11.58
N THR A 150 -7.85 5.53 10.56
CA THR A 150 -7.43 4.53 9.58
C THR A 150 -6.52 5.21 8.56
N LEU A 151 -5.27 4.76 8.46
CA LEU A 151 -4.30 5.25 7.48
C LEU A 151 -4.27 4.32 6.28
N ILE A 152 -4.45 4.87 5.08
CA ILE A 152 -4.25 4.16 3.81
C ILE A 152 -3.08 4.82 3.09
N ILE A 153 -1.97 4.08 2.87
CA ILE A 153 -0.81 4.58 2.11
C ILE A 153 -0.85 3.98 0.72
N THR A 154 -0.84 4.82 -0.30
CA THR A 154 -0.94 4.41 -1.70
C THR A 154 0.36 4.69 -2.46
N ASP A 155 0.89 3.66 -3.13
CA ASP A 155 1.99 3.75 -4.07
C ASP A 155 1.77 2.69 -5.17
N PRO A 156 1.69 3.06 -6.45
CA PRO A 156 1.45 2.10 -7.53
C PRO A 156 2.47 0.97 -7.60
N MET A 157 3.71 1.20 -7.13
CA MET A 157 4.82 0.27 -7.32
C MET A 157 5.64 0.05 -6.06
N LEU A 158 5.59 -1.15 -5.50
CA LEU A 158 6.47 -1.61 -4.43
C LEU A 158 7.65 -2.39 -5.01
N ALA A 159 8.71 -1.68 -5.41
CA ALA A 159 9.91 -2.31 -5.98
C ALA A 159 10.81 -2.88 -4.88
N THR A 160 11.49 -2.05 -4.10
CA THR A 160 12.32 -2.48 -2.97
C THR A 160 11.60 -2.42 -1.63
N GLY A 161 10.50 -1.67 -1.52
CA GLY A 161 9.77 -1.41 -0.28
C GLY A 161 10.35 -0.26 0.56
N SER A 162 11.55 0.22 0.28
CA SER A 162 12.24 1.21 1.12
C SER A 162 11.56 2.60 1.11
N SER A 163 11.01 3.03 -0.04
CA SER A 163 10.22 4.28 -0.10
C SER A 163 8.97 4.19 0.78
N MET A 164 8.31 3.03 0.79
CA MET A 164 7.12 2.79 1.61
C MET A 164 7.46 2.81 3.10
N GLU A 165 8.55 2.15 3.51
CA GLU A 165 9.01 2.19 4.91
C GLU A 165 9.30 3.62 5.37
N LEU A 166 10.02 4.40 4.57
CA LEU A 166 10.34 5.78 4.90
C LEU A 166 9.11 6.68 4.97
N ALA A 167 8.19 6.55 4.00
CA ALA A 167 6.93 7.28 4.01
C ALA A 167 6.10 6.93 5.26
N TYR A 168 6.00 5.65 5.60
CA TYR A 168 5.33 5.19 6.81
C TYR A 168 5.96 5.80 8.08
N LYS A 169 7.29 5.72 8.25
CA LYS A 169 7.99 6.32 9.39
C LYS A 169 7.78 7.83 9.49
N ALA A 170 7.82 8.53 8.36
CA ALA A 170 7.57 9.96 8.32
C ALA A 170 6.13 10.31 8.72
N LEU A 171 5.16 9.54 8.25
CA LEU A 171 3.75 9.71 8.61
C LEU A 171 3.50 9.49 10.10
N LEU A 172 4.16 8.54 10.75
CA LEU A 172 4.03 8.31 12.20
C LEU A 172 4.43 9.52 13.06
N THR A 173 5.19 10.47 12.53
CA THR A 173 5.46 11.75 13.24
C THR A 173 4.20 12.61 13.40
N LYS A 174 3.10 12.28 12.71
CA LYS A 174 1.80 12.98 12.75
C LYS A 174 0.75 12.31 13.65
N GLY A 175 1.14 11.29 14.41
CA GLY A 175 0.28 10.53 15.33
C GLY A 175 0.22 9.05 15.00
N MET A 176 -0.37 8.26 15.92
CA MET A 176 -0.50 6.81 15.76
C MET A 176 -1.86 6.44 15.14
N PRO A 177 -1.89 5.88 13.93
CA PRO A 177 -3.12 5.37 13.36
C PRO A 177 -3.60 4.13 14.10
N SER A 178 -4.92 3.96 14.19
CA SER A 178 -5.53 2.75 14.79
C SER A 178 -5.47 1.55 13.85
N GLU A 179 -5.45 1.79 12.55
CA GLU A 179 -5.43 0.77 11.51
C GLU A 179 -4.59 1.26 10.32
N ILE A 180 -3.87 0.34 9.67
CA ILE A 180 -2.96 0.68 8.59
C ILE A 180 -3.22 -0.24 7.40
N HIS A 181 -3.52 0.37 6.25
CA HIS A 181 -3.58 -0.31 4.96
C HIS A 181 -2.53 0.28 4.03
N ILE A 182 -1.84 -0.58 3.32
CA ILE A 182 -0.92 -0.21 2.26
C ILE A 182 -1.48 -0.77 0.96
N ALA A 183 -1.63 0.07 -0.03
CA ALA A 183 -2.17 -0.31 -1.33
C ALA A 183 -1.10 -0.11 -2.42
N SER A 184 -0.88 -1.16 -3.22
CA SER A 184 0.00 -1.08 -4.38
C SER A 184 -0.57 -1.86 -5.56
N ILE A 185 -0.33 -1.36 -6.76
CA ILE A 185 -0.80 -2.05 -7.98
C ILE A 185 0.12 -3.24 -8.24
N ILE A 186 1.44 -3.01 -8.28
CA ILE A 186 2.43 -4.07 -8.51
C ILE A 186 3.44 -4.06 -7.38
N ALA A 187 3.66 -5.22 -6.78
CA ALA A 187 4.70 -5.45 -5.80
C ALA A 187 5.71 -6.50 -6.29
N SER A 188 6.94 -6.42 -5.84
CA SER A 188 7.94 -7.47 -6.00
C SER A 188 8.00 -8.36 -4.77
N LYS A 189 8.39 -9.65 -4.94
CA LYS A 189 8.68 -10.54 -3.80
C LYS A 189 9.76 -9.97 -2.86
N PRO A 190 10.86 -9.38 -3.36
CA PRO A 190 11.83 -8.69 -2.49
C PRO A 190 11.20 -7.60 -1.61
N ALA A 191 10.28 -6.77 -2.16
CA ALA A 191 9.61 -5.75 -1.36
C ALA A 191 8.72 -6.33 -0.27
N LEU A 192 7.98 -7.42 -0.57
CA LEU A 192 7.15 -8.09 0.43
C LEU A 192 7.99 -8.62 1.59
N ASN A 193 9.08 -9.32 1.28
CA ASN A 193 10.01 -9.85 2.29
C ASN A 193 10.61 -8.71 3.14
N TYR A 194 11.00 -7.61 2.52
CA TYR A 194 11.56 -6.45 3.21
C TYR A 194 10.55 -5.80 4.16
N LEU A 195 9.31 -5.59 3.71
CA LEU A 195 8.28 -4.88 4.47
C LEU A 195 7.70 -5.71 5.63
N GLN A 196 7.76 -7.04 5.58
CA GLN A 196 7.31 -7.91 6.68
C GLN A 196 8.03 -7.61 8.00
N ASP A 197 9.32 -7.24 7.94
CA ASP A 197 10.12 -6.91 9.13
C ASP A 197 10.08 -5.42 9.49
N LYS A 198 9.47 -4.57 8.67
CA LYS A 198 9.53 -3.10 8.78
C LYS A 198 8.19 -2.45 9.13
N LEU A 199 7.12 -3.15 8.86
CA LEU A 199 5.77 -2.68 9.13
C LEU A 199 5.18 -3.41 10.34
N PRO A 200 4.24 -2.80 11.07
CA PRO A 200 3.62 -3.44 12.22
C PRO A 200 2.71 -4.59 11.78
N GLU A 201 2.54 -5.58 12.66
CA GLU A 201 1.71 -6.77 12.43
C GLU A 201 0.24 -6.46 12.09
N ASN A 202 -0.28 -5.33 12.59
CA ASN A 202 -1.63 -4.87 12.29
C ASN A 202 -1.76 -4.13 10.96
N ALA A 203 -0.69 -4.00 10.18
CA ALA A 203 -0.77 -3.49 8.83
C ALA A 203 -1.28 -4.57 7.87
N THR A 204 -2.12 -4.16 6.91
CA THR A 204 -2.56 -5.00 5.81
C THR A 204 -2.04 -4.44 4.49
N LEU A 205 -1.33 -5.27 3.73
CA LEU A 205 -0.85 -4.93 2.39
C LEU A 205 -1.82 -5.48 1.33
N TRP A 206 -2.25 -4.61 0.43
CA TRP A 206 -3.15 -4.92 -0.68
C TRP A 206 -2.39 -4.75 -2.00
N ILE A 207 -2.37 -5.78 -2.82
CA ILE A 207 -1.69 -5.76 -4.12
C ILE A 207 -2.61 -6.28 -5.22
N ALA A 208 -2.48 -5.72 -6.42
CA ALA A 208 -3.18 -6.23 -7.61
C ALA A 208 -2.34 -7.25 -8.38
N ALA A 209 -1.01 -7.12 -8.33
CA ALA A 209 -0.11 -8.08 -8.95
C ALA A 209 1.17 -8.26 -8.13
N LEU A 210 1.74 -9.46 -8.18
CA LEU A 210 3.01 -9.80 -7.55
C LEU A 210 3.99 -10.31 -8.60
N ASP A 211 5.16 -9.69 -8.67
CA ASP A 211 6.24 -10.04 -9.58
C ASP A 211 7.44 -10.62 -8.82
N ASP A 212 8.22 -11.48 -9.49
CA ASP A 212 9.21 -12.32 -8.82
C ASP A 212 10.50 -11.60 -8.44
N SER A 213 10.93 -10.60 -9.22
CA SER A 213 12.29 -10.07 -9.11
C SER A 213 12.42 -8.59 -9.43
N LEU A 214 13.61 -8.07 -9.16
CA LEU A 214 14.07 -6.75 -9.58
C LEU A 214 15.25 -6.92 -10.52
N ASN A 215 15.42 -5.98 -11.47
CA ASN A 215 16.66 -5.88 -12.24
C ASN A 215 17.73 -5.07 -11.48
N ASP A 216 18.93 -4.91 -12.10
CA ASP A 216 20.07 -4.21 -11.50
C ASP A 216 19.80 -2.72 -11.21
N HIS A 217 18.79 -2.11 -11.85
CA HIS A 217 18.34 -0.75 -11.60
C HIS A 217 17.17 -0.67 -10.62
N SER A 218 16.85 -1.77 -9.92
CA SER A 218 15.72 -1.87 -8.97
C SER A 218 14.34 -1.66 -9.61
N TYR A 219 14.18 -1.95 -10.91
CA TYR A 219 12.86 -2.04 -11.54
C TYR A 219 12.26 -3.43 -11.35
N ILE A 220 10.96 -3.48 -11.15
CA ILE A 220 10.20 -4.74 -11.04
C ILE A 220 10.21 -5.47 -12.40
N VAL A 221 10.44 -6.79 -12.38
CA VAL A 221 10.45 -7.63 -13.58
C VAL A 221 9.40 -8.75 -13.42
N PRO A 222 8.46 -8.88 -14.38
CA PRO A 222 8.29 -8.14 -15.62
C PRO A 222 7.83 -6.68 -15.46
N GLY A 223 7.18 -6.32 -14.34
CA GLY A 223 6.82 -4.93 -14.02
C GLY A 223 5.94 -4.22 -15.04
N LEU A 224 6.10 -2.90 -15.11
CA LEU A 224 5.45 -2.01 -16.09
C LEU A 224 6.37 -0.85 -16.54
N GLY A 225 7.63 -0.79 -16.07
CA GLY A 225 8.54 0.32 -16.29
C GLY A 225 8.49 1.37 -15.17
N ASP A 226 8.76 2.66 -15.47
CA ASP A 226 8.63 3.76 -14.52
C ASP A 226 7.22 4.36 -14.57
N ALA A 227 6.45 4.13 -13.52
CA ALA A 227 5.07 4.61 -13.45
C ALA A 227 4.96 6.15 -13.40
N GLY A 228 5.97 6.82 -12.83
CA GLY A 228 6.02 8.28 -12.76
C GLY A 228 6.22 8.89 -14.15
N ASP A 229 7.13 8.34 -14.91
CA ASP A 229 7.46 8.81 -16.26
C ASP A 229 6.33 8.50 -17.26
N LEU A 230 5.76 7.30 -17.17
CA LEU A 230 4.58 6.93 -17.98
C LEU A 230 3.37 7.82 -17.70
N ALA A 231 3.17 8.20 -16.42
CA ALA A 231 2.04 9.04 -16.03
C ALA A 231 2.24 10.52 -16.33
N PHE A 232 3.47 11.07 -16.18
CA PHE A 232 3.70 12.51 -16.10
C PHE A 232 4.88 13.01 -16.96
N GLY A 233 5.51 12.14 -17.75
CA GLY A 233 6.70 12.46 -18.53
C GLY A 233 8.00 12.21 -17.77
N GLU A 234 9.06 12.01 -18.54
CA GLU A 234 10.41 11.73 -18.05
C GLU A 234 10.92 12.87 -17.16
N LYS A 235 11.63 12.50 -16.10
CA LYS A 235 12.36 13.45 -15.26
C LYS A 235 13.66 13.80 -15.96
N GLU A 236 14.06 15.07 -15.89
CA GLU A 236 15.45 15.44 -16.09
C GLU A 236 16.25 14.99 -14.85
N ASP A 237 17.23 14.10 -15.03
CA ASP A 237 18.16 13.76 -13.97
C ASP A 237 19.09 14.96 -13.72
N GLU A 238 19.09 15.46 -12.45
CA GLU A 238 20.05 16.47 -11.99
C GLU A 238 21.44 15.88 -11.75
#